data_9bfa0cdc4aa5c52c44b2e7eea318f8dc
#
_entry.id   9bfa0cdc4aa5c52c44b2e7eea318f8dc
#
_cell.length_a   1.000
_cell.length_b   1.000
_cell.length_c   1.000
_cell.angle_alpha   90.00
_cell.angle_beta   90.00
_cell.angle_gamma   90.00
#
_symmetry.space_group_name_H-M   'P 1'
#
loop_
_entity.id
_entity.type
_entity.pdbx_description
1 polymer ?
#
loop_
_entity_poly.entity_id
_entity_poly.type
_entity_poly.pdbx_seq_one_letter_code
_entity_poly.pdbx_strand_id
1 'polypeptide(L)'
;MYKVLMIIAVMLVSANVNAQMNQITFDTTAQKDILIGECNREGLMLPLFSEFFNQEYSHYTVAPAVLPLLIAKGNHYNIVIIMATWCGDSREQVPRFIKIADSIGFPETEIRIINVDKQKKAPGIEEELLSYDIERVPTFIFFDGETEIGRIIETPHESLEADWLKILEKN
;
A
#
# COMPACT_ATOMS: atom_id res chain seq x y z
N MET A 1 16.92 54.36 33.50
CA MET A 1 16.75 53.91 32.11
C MET A 1 16.72 52.38 32.09
N TYR A 2 15.51 51.78 32.12
CA TYR A 2 15.32 50.32 32.05
C TYR A 2 15.05 49.93 30.60
N LYS A 3 15.95 49.09 30.03
CA LYS A 3 15.75 48.49 28.71
C LYS A 3 14.83 47.28 28.89
N VAL A 4 13.59 47.36 28.41
CA VAL A 4 12.66 46.22 28.31
C VAL A 4 13.10 45.39 27.11
N LEU A 5 13.62 44.16 27.38
CA LEU A 5 13.88 43.17 26.36
C LEU A 5 12.59 42.41 26.06
N MET A 6 12.02 42.70 24.90
CA MET A 6 10.82 42.00 24.39
C MET A 6 11.25 40.67 23.74
N ILE A 7 11.06 39.57 24.44
CA ILE A 7 11.31 38.23 23.90
C ILE A 7 10.07 37.84 23.09
N ILE A 8 10.18 37.85 21.76
CA ILE A 8 9.17 37.30 20.87
C ILE A 8 9.33 35.80 20.86
N ALA A 9 8.45 35.07 21.57
CA ALA A 9 8.34 33.61 21.47
C ALA A 9 7.62 33.27 20.15
N VAL A 10 8.40 32.83 19.16
CA VAL A 10 7.85 32.23 17.94
C VAL A 10 7.35 30.83 18.29
N MET A 11 6.04 30.67 18.47
CA MET A 11 5.40 29.35 18.53
C MET A 11 5.46 28.74 17.13
N LEU A 12 6.35 27.78 16.94
CA LEU A 12 6.33 26.84 15.81
C LEU A 12 5.10 25.94 16.01
N VAL A 13 4.00 26.28 15.37
CA VAL A 13 2.86 25.36 15.21
C VAL A 13 3.30 24.32 14.20
N SER A 14 3.77 23.16 14.69
CA SER A 14 3.94 21.97 13.87
C SER A 14 2.55 21.54 13.41
N ALA A 15 2.17 21.86 12.19
CA ALA A 15 0.99 21.30 11.56
C ALA A 15 1.29 19.79 11.36
N ASN A 16 0.77 18.95 12.25
CA ASN A 16 0.64 17.53 12.00
C ASN A 16 -0.33 17.39 10.84
N VAL A 17 0.18 17.26 9.62
CA VAL A 17 -0.60 16.79 8.48
C VAL A 17 -0.85 15.31 8.77
N ASN A 18 -1.92 15.02 9.51
CA ASN A 18 -2.46 13.68 9.53
C ASN A 18 -2.93 13.41 8.11
N ALA A 19 -2.21 12.56 7.37
CA ALA A 19 -2.71 12.03 6.11
C ALA A 19 -4.06 11.38 6.42
N GLN A 20 -5.13 11.97 5.85
CA GLN A 20 -6.47 11.50 6.16
C GLN A 20 -6.66 10.16 5.47
N MET A 21 -6.92 9.11 6.26
CA MET A 21 -7.09 7.74 5.80
C MET A 21 -8.37 7.58 4.94
N ASN A 22 -8.31 6.75 3.89
CA ASN A 22 -9.46 6.33 3.09
C ASN A 22 -10.18 7.49 2.37
N GLN A 23 -9.45 8.48 1.87
CA GLN A 23 -10.05 9.61 1.15
C GLN A 23 -10.58 9.20 -0.22
N ILE A 24 -11.72 9.78 -0.59
CA ILE A 24 -12.32 9.66 -1.92
C ILE A 24 -12.19 11.01 -2.63
N THR A 25 -11.78 10.99 -3.89
CA THR A 25 -11.74 12.16 -4.76
C THR A 25 -12.22 11.80 -6.17
N PHE A 26 -12.72 12.78 -6.91
CA PHE A 26 -13.04 12.61 -8.32
C PHE A 26 -11.79 12.78 -9.18
N ASP A 27 -11.35 11.71 -9.86
CA ASP A 27 -10.24 11.78 -10.82
C ASP A 27 -10.76 12.19 -12.19
N THR A 28 -10.35 13.38 -12.65
CA THR A 28 -10.78 13.94 -13.94
C THR A 28 -10.23 13.18 -15.14
N THR A 29 -9.13 12.44 -14.99
CA THR A 29 -8.55 11.60 -16.03
C THR A 29 -9.24 10.24 -16.09
N ALA A 30 -9.52 9.64 -14.95
CA ALA A 30 -10.27 8.37 -14.85
C ALA A 30 -11.79 8.57 -15.02
N GLN A 31 -12.30 9.83 -14.92
CA GLN A 31 -13.72 10.22 -14.98
C GLN A 31 -14.60 9.46 -13.97
N LYS A 32 -14.10 9.27 -12.75
CA LYS A 32 -14.80 8.59 -11.66
C LYS A 32 -14.20 8.92 -10.30
N ASP A 33 -14.97 8.59 -9.25
CA ASP A 33 -14.47 8.61 -7.89
C ASP A 33 -13.42 7.50 -7.69
N ILE A 34 -12.34 7.85 -6.98
CA ILE A 34 -11.24 6.95 -6.63
C ILE A 34 -10.88 7.11 -5.16
N LEU A 35 -10.32 6.07 -4.55
CA LEU A 35 -9.53 6.23 -3.34
C LEU A 35 -8.21 6.92 -3.69
N ILE A 36 -7.73 7.78 -2.78
CA ILE A 36 -6.46 8.52 -2.95
C ILE A 36 -5.71 8.60 -1.62
N GLY A 37 -4.38 8.46 -1.66
CA GLY A 37 -3.53 8.51 -0.47
C GLY A 37 -3.58 7.24 0.36
N GLU A 38 -3.30 7.38 1.65
CA GLU A 38 -3.28 6.27 2.62
C GLU A 38 -4.63 5.58 2.72
N CYS A 39 -4.59 4.25 2.74
CA CYS A 39 -5.77 3.40 2.82
C CYS A 39 -5.52 2.21 3.75
N ASN A 40 -6.56 1.75 4.41
CA ASN A 40 -6.55 0.50 5.16
C ASN A 40 -7.63 -0.45 4.61
N ARG A 41 -7.84 -1.58 5.29
CA ARG A 41 -8.86 -2.56 4.91
C ARG A 41 -10.27 -1.97 4.86
N GLU A 42 -10.62 -1.05 5.75
CA GLU A 42 -11.94 -0.39 5.75
C GLU A 42 -12.15 0.41 4.46
N GLY A 43 -11.10 1.11 3.98
CA GLY A 43 -11.14 1.81 2.70
C GLY A 43 -11.34 0.88 1.51
N LEU A 44 -10.72 -0.30 1.52
CA LEU A 44 -10.93 -1.32 0.48
C LEU A 44 -12.36 -1.91 0.50
N MET A 45 -13.06 -1.77 1.61
CA MET A 45 -14.47 -2.21 1.76
C MET A 45 -15.48 -1.11 1.40
N LEU A 46 -15.04 0.08 0.99
CA LEU A 46 -15.95 1.12 0.49
C LEU A 46 -16.61 0.70 -0.85
N PRO A 47 -17.83 1.18 -1.15
CA PRO A 47 -18.63 0.74 -2.30
C PRO A 47 -17.91 0.79 -3.65
N LEU A 48 -16.96 1.74 -3.81
CA LEU A 48 -16.20 1.90 -5.05
C LEU A 48 -15.17 0.76 -5.33
N PHE A 49 -14.86 -0.07 -4.31
CA PHE A 49 -13.87 -1.15 -4.44
C PHE A 49 -14.32 -2.49 -3.83
N SER A 50 -15.25 -2.49 -2.88
CA SER A 50 -15.66 -3.67 -2.10
C SER A 50 -16.18 -4.85 -2.93
N GLU A 51 -16.84 -4.61 -4.04
CA GLU A 51 -17.33 -5.67 -4.92
C GLU A 51 -16.15 -6.48 -5.48
N PHE A 52 -15.15 -5.80 -6.02
CA PHE A 52 -13.93 -6.43 -6.54
C PHE A 52 -13.16 -7.14 -5.43
N PHE A 53 -13.02 -6.47 -4.27
CA PHE A 53 -12.34 -7.04 -3.12
C PHE A 53 -12.98 -8.35 -2.68
N ASN A 54 -14.28 -8.35 -2.44
CA ASN A 54 -14.99 -9.53 -1.95
C ASN A 54 -14.98 -10.67 -2.97
N GLN A 55 -15.14 -10.36 -4.25
CA GLN A 55 -15.11 -11.36 -5.32
C GLN A 55 -13.74 -12.05 -5.36
N GLU A 56 -12.66 -11.30 -5.53
CA GLU A 56 -11.32 -11.87 -5.68
C GLU A 56 -10.83 -12.54 -4.38
N TYR A 57 -11.04 -11.90 -3.25
CA TYR A 57 -10.66 -12.45 -1.94
C TYR A 57 -11.38 -13.78 -1.67
N SER A 58 -12.67 -13.92 -2.01
CA SER A 58 -13.42 -15.15 -1.75
C SER A 58 -13.05 -16.28 -2.71
N HIS A 59 -12.84 -15.99 -4.00
CA HIS A 59 -12.59 -17.00 -5.02
C HIS A 59 -11.13 -17.43 -5.15
N TYR A 60 -10.18 -16.57 -4.75
CA TYR A 60 -8.78 -16.93 -4.82
C TYR A 60 -8.44 -18.09 -3.88
N THR A 61 -7.77 -19.10 -4.42
CA THR A 61 -7.27 -20.24 -3.64
C THR A 61 -5.77 -20.10 -3.46
N VAL A 62 -5.33 -19.83 -2.23
CA VAL A 62 -3.90 -19.73 -1.89
C VAL A 62 -3.24 -21.09 -2.10
N ALA A 63 -2.06 -21.11 -2.74
CA ALA A 63 -1.33 -22.33 -3.06
C ALA A 63 -0.90 -23.10 -1.80
N PRO A 64 -1.49 -24.29 -1.50
CA PRO A 64 -1.23 -24.99 -0.24
C PRO A 64 0.23 -25.44 -0.07
N ALA A 65 0.94 -25.65 -1.17
CA ALA A 65 2.33 -26.07 -1.15
C ALA A 65 3.31 -24.95 -0.75
N VAL A 66 2.95 -23.67 -1.04
CA VAL A 66 3.81 -22.51 -0.78
C VAL A 66 3.54 -21.92 0.62
N LEU A 67 2.32 -22.07 1.11
CA LEU A 67 1.89 -21.49 2.38
C LEU A 67 2.80 -21.81 3.57
N PRO A 68 3.17 -23.08 3.84
CA PRO A 68 4.06 -23.41 4.95
C PRO A 68 5.46 -22.81 4.80
N LEU A 69 5.93 -22.62 3.56
CA LEU A 69 7.23 -22.02 3.29
C LEU A 69 7.24 -20.54 3.60
N LEU A 70 6.18 -19.81 3.24
CA LEU A 70 6.00 -18.41 3.61
C LEU A 70 5.90 -18.22 5.13
N ILE A 71 5.11 -19.07 5.81
CA ILE A 71 5.00 -19.03 7.28
C ILE A 71 6.37 -19.24 7.93
N ALA A 72 7.20 -20.15 7.41
CA ALA A 72 8.54 -20.43 7.93
C ALA A 72 9.52 -19.24 7.78
N LYS A 73 9.28 -18.33 6.83
CA LYS A 73 10.09 -17.12 6.66
C LYS A 73 9.83 -16.05 7.73
N GLY A 74 8.73 -16.15 8.46
CA GLY A 74 8.34 -15.16 9.48
C GLY A 74 7.79 -13.87 8.87
N ASN A 75 7.73 -12.82 9.70
CA ASN A 75 7.09 -11.53 9.38
C ASN A 75 7.92 -10.33 9.84
N HIS A 76 9.25 -10.41 9.74
CA HIS A 76 10.18 -9.36 10.18
C HIS A 76 10.47 -8.28 9.12
N TYR A 77 9.63 -8.19 8.11
CA TYR A 77 9.70 -7.24 7.01
C TYR A 77 8.36 -6.51 6.86
N ASN A 78 8.34 -5.40 6.14
CA ASN A 78 7.14 -4.63 5.84
C ASN A 78 6.85 -4.60 4.35
N ILE A 79 5.59 -4.32 4.02
CA ILE A 79 5.11 -4.31 2.65
C ILE A 79 4.41 -2.99 2.38
N VAL A 80 4.78 -2.34 1.27
CA VAL A 80 4.08 -1.19 0.73
C VAL A 80 3.35 -1.61 -0.54
N ILE A 81 2.05 -1.41 -0.57
CA ILE A 81 1.19 -1.68 -1.74
C ILE A 81 0.82 -0.35 -2.37
N ILE A 82 1.36 -0.06 -3.55
CA ILE A 82 0.91 1.07 -4.35
C ILE A 82 -0.13 0.56 -5.34
N MET A 83 -1.35 1.07 -5.22
CA MET A 83 -2.47 0.59 -6.02
C MET A 83 -3.33 1.74 -6.55
N ALA A 84 -4.32 1.39 -7.38
CA ALA A 84 -5.32 2.33 -7.84
C ALA A 84 -6.69 1.67 -8.01
N THR A 85 -7.73 2.24 -7.43
CA THR A 85 -9.09 1.69 -7.54
C THR A 85 -9.67 1.74 -8.97
N TRP A 86 -9.06 2.52 -9.85
CA TRP A 86 -9.41 2.56 -11.29
C TRP A 86 -8.72 1.47 -12.11
N CYS A 87 -7.66 0.81 -11.60
CA CYS A 87 -6.86 -0.18 -12.32
C CYS A 87 -7.47 -1.59 -12.18
N GLY A 88 -7.59 -2.31 -13.31
CA GLY A 88 -8.09 -3.68 -13.35
C GLY A 88 -7.20 -4.65 -12.57
N ASP A 89 -5.88 -4.57 -12.79
CA ASP A 89 -4.91 -5.43 -12.10
C ASP A 89 -4.89 -5.18 -10.59
N SER A 90 -5.06 -3.91 -10.15
CA SER A 90 -5.20 -3.61 -8.72
C SER A 90 -6.45 -4.26 -8.11
N ARG A 91 -7.57 -4.27 -8.86
CA ARG A 91 -8.82 -4.89 -8.41
C ARG A 91 -8.71 -6.41 -8.28
N GLU A 92 -7.90 -7.02 -9.12
CA GLU A 92 -7.64 -8.45 -9.12
C GLU A 92 -6.57 -8.85 -8.10
N GLN A 93 -5.39 -8.24 -8.18
CA GLN A 93 -4.21 -8.72 -7.46
C GLN A 93 -4.18 -8.31 -5.99
N VAL A 94 -4.69 -7.10 -5.64
CA VAL A 94 -4.61 -6.63 -4.25
C VAL A 94 -5.46 -7.48 -3.30
N PRO A 95 -6.71 -7.81 -3.59
CA PRO A 95 -7.49 -8.70 -2.70
C PRO A 95 -6.88 -10.10 -2.54
N ARG A 96 -6.29 -10.65 -3.62
CA ARG A 96 -5.58 -11.93 -3.61
C ARG A 96 -4.35 -11.88 -2.71
N PHE A 97 -3.56 -10.81 -2.83
CA PHE A 97 -2.38 -10.57 -2.00
C PHE A 97 -2.75 -10.47 -0.51
N ILE A 98 -3.79 -9.71 -0.19
CA ILE A 98 -4.30 -9.58 1.17
C ILE A 98 -4.78 -10.94 1.71
N LYS A 99 -5.42 -11.78 0.87
CA LYS A 99 -5.81 -13.13 1.28
C LYS A 99 -4.61 -14.02 1.61
N ILE A 100 -3.51 -13.91 0.84
CA ILE A 100 -2.27 -14.64 1.14
C ILE A 100 -1.72 -14.16 2.49
N ALA A 101 -1.61 -12.83 2.69
CA ALA A 101 -1.15 -12.23 3.94
C ALA A 101 -1.96 -12.74 5.15
N ASP A 102 -3.29 -12.72 5.06
CA ASP A 102 -4.18 -13.25 6.09
C ASP A 102 -3.96 -14.75 6.34
N SER A 103 -3.76 -15.53 5.27
CA SER A 103 -3.58 -16.99 5.34
C SER A 103 -2.27 -17.39 6.02
N ILE A 104 -1.24 -16.54 5.94
CA ILE A 104 0.04 -16.78 6.64
C ILE A 104 0.11 -16.07 8.00
N GLY A 105 -0.94 -15.36 8.41
CA GLY A 105 -0.97 -14.59 9.65
C GLY A 105 -0.03 -13.37 9.63
N PHE A 106 0.20 -12.77 8.45
CA PHE A 106 1.03 -11.58 8.32
C PHE A 106 0.33 -10.38 8.96
N PRO A 107 0.99 -9.60 9.83
CA PRO A 107 0.35 -8.50 10.53
C PRO A 107 -0.12 -7.40 9.57
N GLU A 108 -1.38 -6.99 9.69
CA GLU A 108 -1.93 -5.89 8.88
C GLU A 108 -1.18 -4.57 9.14
N THR A 109 -0.63 -4.37 10.34
CA THR A 109 0.18 -3.20 10.70
C THR A 109 1.49 -3.09 9.93
N GLU A 110 1.96 -4.20 9.36
CA GLU A 110 3.16 -4.25 8.52
C GLU A 110 2.85 -4.11 7.02
N ILE A 111 1.57 -3.87 6.68
CA ILE A 111 1.13 -3.61 5.31
C ILE A 111 0.63 -2.17 5.21
N ARG A 112 1.30 -1.35 4.43
CA ARG A 112 0.89 0.01 4.11
C ARG A 112 0.29 0.04 2.71
N ILE A 113 -0.90 0.62 2.55
CA ILE A 113 -1.59 0.69 1.26
C ILE A 113 -1.73 2.15 0.86
N ILE A 114 -1.26 2.48 -0.34
CA ILE A 114 -1.33 3.81 -0.92
C ILE A 114 -2.07 3.75 -2.26
N ASN A 115 -3.13 4.52 -2.37
CA ASN A 115 -3.89 4.68 -3.60
C ASN A 115 -3.41 5.90 -4.39
N VAL A 116 -3.28 5.76 -5.70
CA VAL A 116 -2.81 6.81 -6.60
C VAL A 116 -3.83 7.13 -7.69
N ASP A 117 -3.76 8.37 -8.19
CA ASP A 117 -4.50 8.82 -9.36
C ASP A 117 -3.94 8.25 -10.69
N LYS A 118 -4.51 8.66 -11.83
CA LYS A 118 -4.04 8.25 -13.16
C LYS A 118 -2.62 8.74 -13.50
N GLN A 119 -2.11 9.76 -12.82
CA GLN A 119 -0.74 10.25 -12.94
C GLN A 119 0.22 9.59 -11.93
N LYS A 120 -0.25 8.61 -11.16
CA LYS A 120 0.48 7.94 -10.07
C LYS A 120 0.91 8.90 -8.96
N LYS A 121 0.03 9.85 -8.63
CA LYS A 121 0.21 10.83 -7.56
C LYS A 121 -0.78 10.58 -6.43
N ALA A 122 -0.40 11.00 -5.23
CA ALA A 122 -1.27 11.07 -4.07
C ALA A 122 -0.89 12.33 -3.24
N PRO A 123 -1.86 13.20 -2.92
CA PRO A 123 -1.60 14.44 -2.21
C PRO A 123 -0.94 14.22 -0.85
N GLY A 124 0.11 15.00 -0.57
CA GLY A 124 0.81 15.00 0.72
C GLY A 124 1.90 13.96 0.90
N ILE A 125 2.09 13.05 -0.08
CA ILE A 125 3.12 12.01 -0.08
C ILE A 125 3.86 11.92 -1.42
N GLU A 126 3.87 13.00 -2.19
CA GLU A 126 4.43 13.03 -3.55
C GLU A 126 5.93 12.70 -3.57
N GLU A 127 6.72 13.26 -2.63
CA GLU A 127 8.15 13.01 -2.55
C GLU A 127 8.46 11.54 -2.22
N GLU A 128 7.67 10.97 -1.33
CA GLU A 128 7.78 9.55 -0.98
C GLU A 128 7.43 8.65 -2.16
N LEU A 129 6.34 8.93 -2.87
CA LEU A 129 5.96 8.18 -4.06
C LEU A 129 7.03 8.23 -5.16
N LEU A 130 7.73 9.37 -5.31
CA LEU A 130 8.85 9.47 -6.23
C LEU A 130 9.99 8.53 -5.86
N SER A 131 10.26 8.33 -4.57
CA SER A 131 11.31 7.43 -4.10
C SER A 131 11.03 5.95 -4.40
N TYR A 132 9.76 5.57 -4.54
CA TYR A 132 9.38 4.19 -4.90
C TYR A 132 9.53 3.86 -6.38
N ASP A 133 9.73 4.85 -7.26
CA ASP A 133 9.88 4.67 -8.72
C ASP A 133 8.79 3.77 -9.32
N ILE A 134 7.53 4.19 -9.18
CA ILE A 134 6.36 3.38 -9.56
C ILE A 134 6.09 3.48 -11.06
N GLU A 135 6.40 2.40 -11.77
CA GLU A 135 6.10 2.29 -13.20
C GLU A 135 4.64 1.90 -13.46
N ARG A 136 4.10 0.95 -12.69
CA ARG A 136 2.76 0.38 -12.86
C ARG A 136 2.07 0.14 -11.53
N VAL A 137 0.76 -0.11 -11.56
CA VAL A 137 -0.04 -0.44 -10.40
C VAL A 137 -0.91 -1.67 -10.67
N PRO A 138 -1.02 -2.60 -9.67
CA PRO A 138 -0.41 -2.51 -8.35
C PRO A 138 1.09 -2.78 -8.37
N THR A 139 1.82 -2.23 -7.42
CA THR A 139 3.19 -2.63 -7.09
C THR A 139 3.25 -3.00 -5.62
N PHE A 140 3.74 -4.20 -5.31
CA PHE A 140 3.94 -4.71 -3.96
C PHE A 140 5.44 -4.66 -3.66
N ILE A 141 5.86 -3.79 -2.73
CA ILE A 141 7.28 -3.56 -2.41
C ILE A 141 7.55 -4.13 -1.03
N PHE A 142 8.58 -4.95 -0.92
CA PHE A 142 9.00 -5.60 0.32
C PHE A 142 10.24 -4.91 0.87
N PHE A 143 10.22 -4.60 2.17
CA PHE A 143 11.32 -3.91 2.85
C PHE A 143 11.79 -4.69 4.08
N ASP A 144 13.11 -4.78 4.25
CA ASP A 144 13.75 -5.12 5.52
C ASP A 144 14.31 -3.82 6.12
N GLY A 145 13.63 -3.29 7.14
CA GLY A 145 13.84 -1.93 7.63
C GLY A 145 13.57 -0.89 6.53
N GLU A 146 14.60 -0.14 6.14
CA GLU A 146 14.53 0.87 5.06
C GLU A 146 15.00 0.33 3.70
N THR A 147 15.48 -0.92 3.64
CA THR A 147 16.04 -1.50 2.43
C THR A 147 14.98 -2.27 1.65
N GLU A 148 14.75 -1.90 0.39
CA GLU A 148 13.93 -2.71 -0.49
C GLU A 148 14.62 -4.05 -0.79
N ILE A 149 13.94 -5.15 -0.47
CA ILE A 149 14.42 -6.51 -0.72
C ILE A 149 13.82 -7.14 -1.98
N GLY A 150 12.81 -6.52 -2.57
CA GLY A 150 12.20 -6.92 -3.83
C GLY A 150 10.79 -6.38 -4.02
N ARG A 151 10.26 -6.57 -5.23
CA ARG A 151 8.91 -6.12 -5.56
C ARG A 151 8.22 -7.03 -6.56
N ILE A 152 6.88 -7.03 -6.55
CA ILE A 152 6.02 -7.61 -7.58
C ILE A 152 5.31 -6.45 -8.27
N ILE A 153 5.41 -6.37 -9.61
CA ILE A 153 4.85 -5.27 -10.40
C ILE A 153 3.68 -5.82 -11.22
N GLU A 154 2.50 -5.20 -11.05
CA GLU A 154 1.28 -5.45 -11.82
C GLU A 154 0.75 -6.88 -11.63
N THR A 155 1.30 -7.85 -12.33
CA THR A 155 0.95 -9.28 -12.22
C THR A 155 2.18 -10.10 -11.84
N PRO A 156 2.02 -11.18 -11.07
CA PRO A 156 3.16 -12.05 -10.73
C PRO A 156 3.71 -12.78 -11.96
N HIS A 157 4.98 -13.18 -11.89
CA HIS A 157 5.61 -14.01 -12.91
C HIS A 157 5.11 -15.45 -12.89
N GLU A 158 4.91 -15.99 -11.68
CA GLU A 158 4.43 -17.36 -11.48
C GLU A 158 3.12 -17.39 -10.71
N SER A 159 3.13 -16.96 -9.47
CA SER A 159 1.98 -16.66 -8.64
C SER A 159 2.40 -15.66 -7.56
N LEU A 160 1.45 -14.96 -6.94
CA LEU A 160 1.76 -14.00 -5.88
C LEU A 160 2.55 -14.65 -4.75
N GLU A 161 2.16 -15.87 -4.32
CA GLU A 161 2.84 -16.62 -3.26
C GLU A 161 4.25 -17.05 -3.68
N ALA A 162 4.41 -17.53 -4.92
CA ALA A 162 5.69 -17.99 -5.40
C ALA A 162 6.69 -16.86 -5.56
N ASP A 163 6.24 -15.73 -6.10
CA ASP A 163 7.08 -14.55 -6.28
C ASP A 163 7.41 -13.90 -4.91
N TRP A 164 6.45 -13.87 -3.98
CA TRP A 164 6.69 -13.46 -2.58
C TRP A 164 7.77 -14.33 -1.93
N LEU A 165 7.63 -15.65 -2.01
CA LEU A 165 8.63 -16.59 -1.46
C LEU A 165 10.02 -16.36 -2.06
N LYS A 166 10.12 -16.20 -3.39
CA LYS A 166 11.39 -15.93 -4.08
C LYS A 166 12.06 -14.65 -3.62
N ILE A 167 11.30 -13.60 -3.31
CA ILE A 167 11.83 -12.36 -2.73
C ILE A 167 12.48 -12.65 -1.39
N LEU A 168 11.80 -13.38 -0.50
CA LEU A 168 12.31 -13.73 0.82
C LEU A 168 13.45 -14.78 0.82
N GLU A 169 13.63 -15.53 -0.25
CA GLU A 169 14.72 -16.51 -0.39
C GLU A 169 16.04 -15.88 -0.85
N LYS A 170 15.99 -14.69 -1.47
CA LYS A 170 17.16 -13.99 -1.97
C LYS A 170 17.88 -13.16 -0.91
N ASN A 171 17.20 -12.95 0.21
CA ASN A 171 17.63 -12.11 1.32
C ASN A 171 17.65 -12.92 2.62
#